data_41613e2a9f9d855e2a578a315e2758e7
#
_entry.id   41613e2a9f9d855e2a578a315e2758e7
#
_cell.length_a   1.000
_cell.length_b   1.000
_cell.length_c   1.000
_cell.angle_alpha   90.00
_cell.angle_beta   90.00
_cell.angle_gamma   90.00
#
_symmetry.space_group_name_H-M   'P 1'
#
loop_
_entity.id
_entity.type
_entity.pdbx_description
1 polymer ?
#
loop_
_entity_poly.entity_id
_entity_poly.type
_entity_poly.pdbx_seq_one_letter_code
_entity_poly.pdbx_strand_id
1 'polypeptide(L)'
;MIEQMRVLSFTHFVQGPAAAQYLADLGADVITIEPLSGAWERREGSGGIRLDGHSVTSLSVNRNKRSVVIDLKHPEALAVLEPLIASADVLLENYRGGALERLGLGYDAVRKINPRIIYASATGWGSRGPMADRPGVDILVQARTGLAAATGKPERPHAAGTPVVDHHGAALLAMGVLAAYVRQITTGTGTRVEASLLAAGLDLQAESFALYHAGRRRREDLDRHDSLACWFIDAPYGIYQLADGSSVALAISGPMRGLGAALDSDVLDAFGEKDRRARGREYTDLLAGVLASLTYPEVEKRLEPAGFWFERVADYDDVLVDPQVVAEEMFDRMPVGNTHANVFRHPVRYDGERPSVTRPPSELGEHTREVLQGVGLSAERIDALLVAGAIAEPQKGKVNS
;
A
#
# COMPACT_ATOMS: atom_id res chain seq x y z
N MET A 1 -16.73 -4.15 -12.74
CA MET A 1 -16.78 -2.67 -12.89
C MET A 1 -15.91 -2.19 -14.06
N ILE A 2 -14.72 -2.75 -14.22
CA ILE A 2 -13.79 -2.42 -15.31
C ILE A 2 -13.34 -3.70 -16.04
N GLU A 3 -14.26 -4.63 -16.27
CA GLU A 3 -14.01 -5.96 -16.85
C GLU A 3 -13.44 -5.90 -18.27
N GLN A 4 -13.62 -4.76 -18.95
CA GLN A 4 -13.07 -4.53 -20.28
C GLN A 4 -11.62 -4.04 -20.27
N MET A 5 -11.10 -3.60 -19.09
CA MET A 5 -9.73 -3.11 -18.98
C MET A 5 -8.77 -4.30 -18.96
N ARG A 6 -7.78 -4.29 -19.85
CA ARG A 6 -6.65 -5.23 -19.83
C ARG A 6 -5.36 -4.53 -19.40
N VAL A 7 -4.71 -5.07 -18.38
CA VAL A 7 -3.48 -4.52 -17.79
C VAL A 7 -2.33 -5.52 -17.97
N LEU A 8 -1.26 -5.10 -18.61
CA LEU A 8 0.03 -5.81 -18.58
C LEU A 8 0.86 -5.25 -17.44
N SER A 9 1.15 -6.07 -16.44
CA SER A 9 1.86 -5.66 -15.22
C SER A 9 3.29 -6.20 -15.23
N PHE A 10 4.26 -5.32 -15.42
CA PHE A 10 5.70 -5.57 -15.30
C PHE A 10 6.15 -5.06 -13.93
N THR A 11 5.66 -5.68 -12.85
CA THR A 11 5.85 -5.15 -11.50
C THR A 11 6.43 -6.18 -10.54
N HIS A 12 7.08 -5.69 -9.49
CA HIS A 12 7.67 -6.48 -8.43
C HIS A 12 7.67 -5.70 -7.10
N PHE A 13 8.00 -6.34 -5.99
CA PHE A 13 7.88 -5.82 -4.61
C PHE A 13 6.43 -5.56 -4.19
N VAL A 14 6.10 -4.32 -3.76
CA VAL A 14 4.80 -4.00 -3.16
C VAL A 14 4.02 -2.97 -3.97
N GLN A 15 4.55 -1.76 -4.21
CA GLN A 15 3.80 -0.64 -4.81
C GLN A 15 3.12 -1.00 -6.14
N GLY A 16 3.89 -1.51 -7.11
CA GLY A 16 3.36 -1.88 -8.43
C GLY A 16 2.37 -3.03 -8.36
N PRO A 17 2.72 -4.18 -7.73
CA PRO A 17 1.80 -5.30 -7.57
C PRO A 17 0.51 -4.93 -6.83
N ALA A 18 0.56 -4.12 -5.77
CA ALA A 18 -0.63 -3.68 -5.04
C ALA A 18 -1.53 -2.77 -5.91
N ALA A 19 -0.95 -1.85 -6.71
CA ALA A 19 -1.73 -1.05 -7.66
C ALA A 19 -2.44 -1.92 -8.71
N ALA A 20 -1.71 -2.90 -9.27
CA ALA A 20 -2.29 -3.87 -10.20
C ALA A 20 -3.39 -4.72 -9.55
N GLN A 21 -3.23 -5.09 -8.27
CA GLN A 21 -4.26 -5.83 -7.51
C GLN A 21 -5.52 -5.00 -7.29
N TYR A 22 -5.42 -3.70 -6.97
CA TYR A 22 -6.61 -2.85 -6.88
C TYR A 22 -7.42 -2.86 -8.19
N LEU A 23 -6.76 -2.80 -9.34
CA LEU A 23 -7.43 -2.89 -10.64
C LEU A 23 -8.04 -4.28 -10.88
N ALA A 24 -7.31 -5.35 -10.52
CA ALA A 24 -7.78 -6.73 -10.63
C ALA A 24 -9.00 -6.99 -9.75
N ASP A 25 -9.02 -6.49 -8.52
CA ASP A 25 -10.17 -6.61 -7.60
C ASP A 25 -11.41 -5.88 -8.17
N LEU A 26 -11.23 -4.81 -8.93
CA LEU A 26 -12.30 -4.09 -9.63
C LEU A 26 -12.76 -4.78 -10.93
N GLY A 27 -12.15 -5.90 -11.30
CA GLY A 27 -12.53 -6.73 -12.44
C GLY A 27 -11.64 -6.64 -13.67
N ALA A 28 -10.58 -5.81 -13.67
CA ALA A 28 -9.65 -5.74 -14.79
C ALA A 28 -8.95 -7.09 -15.04
N ASP A 29 -8.74 -7.42 -16.33
CA ASP A 29 -7.91 -8.55 -16.75
C ASP A 29 -6.43 -8.21 -16.58
N VAL A 30 -5.89 -8.49 -15.40
CA VAL A 30 -4.49 -8.18 -15.07
C VAL A 30 -3.60 -9.38 -15.37
N ILE A 31 -2.67 -9.19 -16.30
CA ILE A 31 -1.67 -10.16 -16.71
C ILE A 31 -0.31 -9.71 -16.18
N THR A 32 0.23 -10.44 -15.21
CA THR A 32 1.58 -10.20 -14.68
C THR A 32 2.61 -10.88 -15.57
N ILE A 33 3.55 -10.11 -16.09
CA ILE A 33 4.70 -10.59 -16.88
C ILE A 33 5.86 -10.81 -15.93
N GLU A 34 6.25 -12.06 -15.76
CA GLU A 34 7.28 -12.47 -14.81
C GLU A 34 8.52 -13.04 -15.52
N PRO A 35 9.73 -12.85 -14.95
CA PRO A 35 10.93 -13.54 -15.45
C PRO A 35 10.84 -15.03 -15.20
N LEU A 36 11.70 -15.83 -15.84
CA LEU A 36 11.77 -17.30 -15.66
C LEU A 36 11.94 -17.74 -14.20
N SER A 37 12.56 -16.89 -13.38
CA SER A 37 12.76 -17.14 -11.94
C SER A 37 11.57 -16.73 -11.05
N GLY A 38 10.54 -16.14 -11.61
CA GLY A 38 9.46 -15.48 -10.88
C GLY A 38 9.85 -14.12 -10.32
N ALA A 39 8.85 -13.31 -9.96
CA ALA A 39 9.04 -12.02 -9.31
C ALA A 39 9.63 -12.18 -7.90
N TRP A 40 10.23 -11.09 -7.38
CA TRP A 40 10.90 -11.11 -6.05
C TRP A 40 9.94 -11.53 -4.93
N GLU A 41 8.76 -10.97 -4.89
CA GLU A 41 7.75 -11.25 -3.86
C GLU A 41 7.29 -12.71 -3.85
N ARG A 42 7.42 -13.42 -4.98
CA ARG A 42 7.12 -14.85 -5.09
C ARG A 42 8.23 -15.70 -4.47
N ARG A 43 9.50 -15.32 -4.72
CA ARG A 43 10.69 -16.09 -4.33
C ARG A 43 11.13 -15.80 -2.90
N GLU A 44 11.34 -14.54 -2.59
CA GLU A 44 11.92 -14.07 -1.32
C GLU A 44 10.80 -13.66 -0.35
N GLY A 45 10.05 -12.62 -0.72
CA GLY A 45 9.03 -12.02 0.11
C GLY A 45 9.59 -11.34 1.37
N SER A 46 8.75 -10.55 2.03
CA SER A 46 9.10 -9.91 3.29
C SER A 46 9.10 -10.94 4.44
N GLY A 47 10.15 -10.92 5.26
CA GLY A 47 10.29 -11.81 6.41
C GLY A 47 10.49 -13.29 6.10
N GLY A 48 10.55 -13.69 4.82
CA GLY A 48 10.73 -15.09 4.41
C GLY A 48 9.58 -16.02 4.81
N ILE A 49 8.44 -15.48 5.23
CA ILE A 49 7.29 -16.26 5.72
C ILE A 49 6.56 -16.88 4.53
N ARG A 50 6.28 -18.19 4.65
CA ARG A 50 5.55 -18.96 3.65
C ARG A 50 4.36 -19.69 4.25
N LEU A 51 3.31 -19.84 3.45
CA LEU A 51 2.13 -20.62 3.76
C LEU A 51 1.97 -21.67 2.66
N ASP A 52 2.09 -22.95 3.00
CA ASP A 52 2.06 -24.07 2.06
C ASP A 52 2.91 -23.85 0.79
N GLY A 53 4.16 -23.42 1.00
CA GLY A 53 5.11 -23.15 -0.07
C GLY A 53 5.01 -21.77 -0.74
N HIS A 54 3.91 -21.05 -0.55
CA HIS A 54 3.69 -19.72 -1.15
C HIS A 54 4.21 -18.59 -0.25
N SER A 55 4.89 -17.62 -0.83
CA SER A 55 5.31 -16.42 -0.11
C SER A 55 4.10 -15.60 0.34
N VAL A 56 4.00 -15.28 1.62
CA VAL A 56 2.91 -14.46 2.18
C VAL A 56 2.86 -13.07 1.55
N THR A 57 4.01 -12.50 1.18
CA THR A 57 4.05 -11.23 0.44
C THR A 57 3.35 -11.37 -0.93
N SER A 58 3.60 -12.46 -1.67
CA SER A 58 2.91 -12.70 -2.93
C SER A 58 1.40 -12.88 -2.73
N LEU A 59 1.00 -13.60 -1.69
CA LEU A 59 -0.41 -13.78 -1.34
C LEU A 59 -1.12 -12.46 -1.06
N SER A 60 -0.43 -11.48 -0.49
CA SER A 60 -1.02 -10.20 -0.10
C SER A 60 -1.25 -9.23 -1.27
N VAL A 61 -0.50 -9.35 -2.38
CA VAL A 61 -0.51 -8.35 -3.47
C VAL A 61 -0.79 -8.91 -4.87
N ASN A 62 -1.04 -10.23 -5.03
CA ASN A 62 -1.15 -10.84 -6.37
C ASN A 62 -2.44 -11.64 -6.64
N ARG A 63 -3.45 -11.55 -5.77
CA ARG A 63 -4.76 -12.17 -6.06
C ARG A 63 -5.42 -11.58 -7.30
N ASN A 64 -6.34 -12.32 -7.89
CA ASN A 64 -7.13 -11.93 -9.06
C ASN A 64 -6.32 -11.64 -10.34
N LYS A 65 -5.03 -12.05 -10.39
CA LYS A 65 -4.15 -11.85 -11.54
C LYS A 65 -3.84 -13.15 -12.26
N ARG A 66 -3.49 -13.05 -13.54
CA ARG A 66 -2.94 -14.13 -14.35
C ARG A 66 -1.42 -13.99 -14.44
N SER A 67 -0.69 -15.10 -14.38
CA SER A 67 0.78 -15.13 -14.47
C SER A 67 1.21 -15.62 -15.85
N VAL A 68 2.07 -14.88 -16.52
CA VAL A 68 2.72 -15.20 -17.79
C VAL A 68 4.23 -15.04 -17.62
N VAL A 69 4.99 -16.06 -18.00
CA VAL A 69 6.46 -16.03 -17.90
C VAL A 69 7.07 -15.74 -19.26
N ILE A 70 7.85 -14.67 -19.33
CA ILE A 70 8.62 -14.27 -20.53
C ILE A 70 10.02 -13.84 -20.09
N ASP A 71 11.07 -14.42 -20.68
CA ASP A 71 12.43 -13.91 -20.54
C ASP A 71 12.59 -12.64 -21.39
N LEU A 72 12.51 -11.48 -20.76
CA LEU A 72 12.62 -10.17 -21.41
C LEU A 72 13.98 -9.93 -22.09
N LYS A 73 14.99 -10.76 -21.80
CA LYS A 73 16.32 -10.69 -22.44
C LYS A 73 16.44 -11.60 -23.66
N HIS A 74 15.49 -12.51 -23.86
CA HIS A 74 15.49 -13.42 -24.99
C HIS A 74 15.24 -12.63 -26.31
N PRO A 75 15.91 -12.96 -27.42
CA PRO A 75 15.71 -12.28 -28.71
C PRO A 75 14.25 -12.24 -29.19
N GLU A 76 13.48 -13.27 -28.86
CA GLU A 76 12.07 -13.38 -29.23
C GLU A 76 11.10 -12.58 -28.30
N ALA A 77 11.59 -12.00 -27.22
CA ALA A 77 10.73 -11.39 -26.20
C ALA A 77 9.81 -10.29 -26.77
N LEU A 78 10.33 -9.40 -27.60
CA LEU A 78 9.55 -8.32 -28.19
C LEU A 78 8.48 -8.86 -29.14
N ALA A 79 8.78 -9.89 -29.94
CA ALA A 79 7.82 -10.50 -30.85
C ALA A 79 6.67 -11.19 -30.09
N VAL A 80 6.94 -11.73 -28.90
CA VAL A 80 5.93 -12.32 -28.01
C VAL A 80 5.08 -11.23 -27.33
N LEU A 81 5.69 -10.12 -26.95
CA LEU A 81 5.02 -9.02 -26.24
C LEU A 81 4.21 -8.10 -27.15
N GLU A 82 4.57 -7.95 -28.42
CA GLU A 82 3.91 -7.05 -29.35
C GLU A 82 2.38 -7.27 -29.43
N PRO A 83 1.87 -8.50 -29.67
CA PRO A 83 0.42 -8.75 -29.69
C PRO A 83 -0.24 -8.54 -28.33
N LEU A 84 0.45 -8.79 -27.22
CA LEU A 84 -0.05 -8.49 -25.89
C LEU A 84 -0.22 -6.98 -25.69
N ILE A 85 0.82 -6.19 -26.02
CA ILE A 85 0.79 -4.72 -25.94
C ILE A 85 -0.29 -4.14 -26.86
N ALA A 86 -0.45 -4.67 -28.07
CA ALA A 86 -1.49 -4.23 -28.99
C ALA A 86 -2.91 -4.44 -28.45
N SER A 87 -3.11 -5.47 -27.62
CA SER A 87 -4.40 -5.80 -27.03
C SER A 87 -4.67 -5.16 -25.66
N ALA A 88 -3.69 -4.49 -25.06
CA ALA A 88 -3.78 -3.95 -23.70
C ALA A 88 -4.28 -2.51 -23.66
N ASP A 89 -4.98 -2.14 -22.60
CA ASP A 89 -5.32 -0.75 -22.28
C ASP A 89 -4.22 -0.09 -21.46
N VAL A 90 -3.56 -0.86 -20.59
CA VAL A 90 -2.58 -0.38 -19.62
C VAL A 90 -1.32 -1.24 -19.69
N LEU A 91 -0.16 -0.61 -19.74
CA LEU A 91 1.12 -1.20 -19.35
C LEU A 91 1.54 -0.53 -18.04
N LEU A 92 1.64 -1.33 -16.98
CA LEU A 92 2.03 -0.88 -15.64
C LEU A 92 3.40 -1.45 -15.30
N GLU A 93 4.36 -0.60 -14.89
CA GLU A 93 5.71 -1.04 -14.58
C GLU A 93 6.27 -0.33 -13.34
N ASN A 94 7.23 -0.98 -12.66
CA ASN A 94 8.00 -0.37 -11.57
C ASN A 94 9.49 -0.76 -11.60
N TYR A 95 10.03 -0.95 -12.79
CA TYR A 95 11.45 -1.17 -12.97
C TYR A 95 12.25 0.12 -12.71
N ARG A 96 13.55 -0.03 -12.45
CA ARG A 96 14.42 1.14 -12.33
C ARG A 96 14.43 1.95 -13.63
N GLY A 97 14.55 3.25 -13.51
CA GLY A 97 14.57 4.17 -14.66
C GLY A 97 15.45 3.68 -15.80
N GLY A 98 14.91 3.72 -17.00
CA GLY A 98 15.60 3.28 -18.22
C GLY A 98 15.74 1.75 -18.40
N ALA A 99 15.26 0.93 -17.48
CA ALA A 99 15.41 -0.53 -17.62
C ALA A 99 14.54 -1.09 -18.73
N LEU A 100 13.26 -0.74 -18.78
CA LEU A 100 12.34 -1.17 -19.85
C LEU A 100 12.68 -0.48 -21.19
N GLU A 101 13.15 0.76 -21.17
CA GLU A 101 13.64 1.46 -22.37
C GLU A 101 14.77 0.68 -23.05
N ARG A 102 15.75 0.18 -22.29
CA ARG A 102 16.86 -0.64 -22.81
C ARG A 102 16.41 -1.99 -23.38
N LEU A 103 15.25 -2.46 -22.97
CA LEU A 103 14.62 -3.69 -23.48
C LEU A 103 13.67 -3.41 -24.66
N GLY A 104 13.56 -2.16 -25.14
CA GLY A 104 12.64 -1.78 -26.21
C GLY A 104 11.18 -1.65 -25.76
N LEU A 105 10.92 -1.59 -24.46
CA LEU A 105 9.60 -1.52 -23.82
C LEU A 105 9.32 -0.16 -23.15
N GLY A 106 10.10 0.88 -23.49
CA GLY A 106 9.84 2.23 -23.01
C GLY A 106 8.60 2.85 -23.67
N TYR A 107 8.10 3.93 -23.07
CA TYR A 107 6.86 4.58 -23.49
C TYR A 107 6.76 4.85 -25.00
N ASP A 108 7.79 5.43 -25.61
CA ASP A 108 7.77 5.78 -27.04
C ASP A 108 7.73 4.55 -27.96
N ALA A 109 8.36 3.45 -27.56
CA ALA A 109 8.34 2.18 -28.30
C ALA A 109 6.97 1.51 -28.18
N VAL A 110 6.46 1.40 -26.97
CA VAL A 110 5.15 0.79 -26.67
C VAL A 110 4.02 1.57 -27.34
N ARG A 111 4.07 2.90 -27.33
CA ARG A 111 3.09 3.78 -27.99
C ARG A 111 3.05 3.61 -29.51
N LYS A 112 4.16 3.22 -30.15
CA LYS A 112 4.18 2.93 -31.60
C LYS A 112 3.37 1.67 -31.92
N ILE A 113 3.39 0.68 -31.01
CA ILE A 113 2.60 -0.56 -31.15
C ILE A 113 1.13 -0.27 -30.85
N ASN A 114 0.87 0.45 -29.73
CA ASN A 114 -0.47 0.80 -29.29
C ASN A 114 -0.58 2.28 -28.92
N PRO A 115 -1.04 3.15 -29.86
CA PRO A 115 -1.16 4.59 -29.61
C PRO A 115 -2.16 4.97 -28.49
N ARG A 116 -3.04 4.02 -28.11
CA ARG A 116 -4.04 4.22 -27.06
C ARG A 116 -3.53 3.81 -25.69
N ILE A 117 -2.34 3.23 -25.58
CA ILE A 117 -1.84 2.65 -24.33
C ILE A 117 -1.75 3.68 -23.20
N ILE A 118 -2.19 3.32 -22.03
CA ILE A 118 -1.88 4.00 -20.78
C ILE A 118 -0.58 3.39 -20.26
N TYR A 119 0.50 4.16 -20.27
CA TYR A 119 1.79 3.72 -19.76
C TYR A 119 1.98 4.24 -18.35
N ALA A 120 1.82 3.36 -17.35
CA ALA A 120 1.83 3.71 -15.94
C ALA A 120 3.15 3.27 -15.28
N SER A 121 3.94 4.22 -14.81
CA SER A 121 5.22 3.97 -14.16
C SER A 121 5.16 4.27 -12.67
N ALA A 122 5.60 3.31 -11.85
CA ALA A 122 5.80 3.47 -10.42
C ALA A 122 7.32 3.53 -10.13
N THR A 123 7.78 4.64 -9.57
CA THR A 123 9.20 4.85 -9.30
C THR A 123 9.46 5.13 -7.82
N GLY A 124 10.70 4.96 -7.36
CA GLY A 124 11.06 5.35 -5.99
C GLY A 124 11.09 6.88 -5.82
N TRP A 125 11.75 7.58 -6.74
CA TRP A 125 12.10 9.00 -6.56
C TRP A 125 11.48 9.94 -7.61
N GLY A 126 10.72 9.43 -8.55
CA GLY A 126 10.25 10.17 -9.72
C GLY A 126 11.22 10.06 -10.90
N SER A 127 10.78 10.55 -12.07
CA SER A 127 11.53 10.50 -13.34
C SER A 127 12.52 11.66 -13.53
N ARG A 128 12.60 12.60 -12.59
CA ARG A 128 13.42 13.82 -12.68
C ARG A 128 14.28 14.01 -11.44
N GLY A 129 15.38 14.74 -11.63
CA GLY A 129 16.25 15.15 -10.54
C GLY A 129 17.35 14.13 -10.20
N PRO A 130 18.20 14.44 -9.20
CA PRO A 130 19.44 13.71 -8.93
C PRO A 130 19.24 12.29 -8.39
N MET A 131 18.02 11.92 -8.06
CA MET A 131 17.67 10.60 -7.49
C MET A 131 16.95 9.69 -8.49
N ALA A 132 16.62 10.15 -9.70
CA ALA A 132 15.78 9.42 -10.66
C ALA A 132 16.26 7.98 -10.92
N ASP A 133 17.56 7.76 -11.01
CA ASP A 133 18.16 6.46 -11.29
C ASP A 133 18.53 5.66 -10.03
N ARG A 134 18.26 6.21 -8.84
CA ARG A 134 18.59 5.52 -7.59
C ARG A 134 17.50 4.53 -7.19
N PRO A 135 17.89 3.40 -6.55
CA PRO A 135 16.90 2.51 -5.98
C PRO A 135 16.11 3.24 -4.87
N GLY A 136 14.79 3.09 -4.88
CA GLY A 136 13.91 3.61 -3.85
C GLY A 136 13.01 2.50 -3.32
N VAL A 137 12.93 2.40 -2.01
CA VAL A 137 12.01 1.51 -1.29
C VAL A 137 11.38 2.29 -0.13
N ASP A 138 10.29 1.80 0.39
CA ASP A 138 9.46 2.47 1.40
C ASP A 138 10.28 3.15 2.51
N ILE A 139 11.11 2.41 3.24
CA ILE A 139 11.88 2.93 4.38
C ILE A 139 12.83 4.08 4.01
N LEU A 140 13.44 4.03 2.82
CA LEU A 140 14.33 5.10 2.35
C LEU A 140 13.53 6.37 2.06
N VAL A 141 12.31 6.20 1.57
CA VAL A 141 11.41 7.32 1.28
C VAL A 141 10.81 7.88 2.56
N GLN A 142 10.38 7.06 3.52
CA GLN A 142 9.97 7.54 4.85
C GLN A 142 11.06 8.42 5.49
N ALA A 143 12.32 7.97 5.39
CA ALA A 143 13.45 8.74 5.94
C ALA A 143 13.63 10.08 5.19
N ARG A 144 13.52 10.07 3.86
CA ARG A 144 13.83 11.25 3.03
C ARG A 144 12.71 12.29 3.00
N THR A 145 11.47 11.87 3.12
CA THR A 145 10.30 12.77 3.12
C THR A 145 10.02 13.42 4.46
N GLY A 146 10.80 13.08 5.51
CA GLY A 146 10.57 13.59 6.86
C GLY A 146 9.53 12.78 7.65
N LEU A 147 8.87 11.80 7.03
CA LEU A 147 7.84 10.97 7.70
C LEU A 147 8.39 10.27 8.93
N ALA A 148 9.59 9.70 8.85
CA ALA A 148 10.21 9.04 9.99
C ALA A 148 10.52 10.00 11.16
N ALA A 149 10.88 11.26 10.88
CA ALA A 149 11.07 12.29 11.89
C ALA A 149 9.74 12.77 12.49
N ALA A 150 8.68 12.80 11.68
CA ALA A 150 7.34 13.16 12.13
C ALA A 150 6.67 12.02 12.92
N THR A 151 6.91 10.77 12.59
CA THR A 151 6.44 9.59 13.34
C THR A 151 7.15 9.46 14.68
N GLY A 152 8.48 9.63 14.71
CA GLY A 152 9.29 9.77 15.91
C GLY A 152 9.49 11.21 16.34
N LYS A 153 10.75 11.57 16.54
CA LYS A 153 11.26 12.93 16.77
C LYS A 153 12.49 13.15 15.88
N PRO A 154 12.89 14.40 15.59
CA PRO A 154 14.09 14.67 14.79
C PRO A 154 15.37 13.99 15.31
N GLU A 155 15.51 13.85 16.63
CA GLU A 155 16.65 13.20 17.32
C GLU A 155 16.50 11.69 17.42
N ARG A 156 15.27 11.20 17.36
CA ARG A 156 14.92 9.78 17.46
C ARG A 156 13.84 9.43 16.44
N PRO A 157 14.18 9.37 15.13
CA PRO A 157 13.21 9.06 14.10
C PRO A 157 12.73 7.60 14.20
N HIS A 158 11.45 7.38 13.92
CA HIS A 158 10.84 6.06 13.82
C HIS A 158 10.16 5.89 12.47
N ALA A 159 10.32 4.73 11.88
CA ALA A 159 9.51 4.35 10.73
C ALA A 159 8.10 3.95 11.18
N ALA A 160 7.11 4.13 10.31
CA ALA A 160 5.85 3.43 10.45
C ALA A 160 6.11 1.92 10.40
N GLY A 161 5.42 1.14 11.23
CA GLY A 161 5.63 -0.30 11.36
C GLY A 161 5.16 -1.14 10.15
N THR A 162 4.75 -0.49 9.05
CA THR A 162 4.23 -1.10 7.82
C THR A 162 4.66 -0.26 6.61
N PRO A 163 4.70 -0.81 5.38
CA PRO A 163 5.11 -0.07 4.18
C PRO A 163 4.03 0.93 3.70
N VAL A 164 3.79 1.97 4.52
CA VAL A 164 2.71 2.97 4.30
C VAL A 164 2.87 3.73 2.99
N VAL A 165 4.12 4.02 2.59
CA VAL A 165 4.41 4.78 1.38
C VAL A 165 4.18 3.93 0.14
N ASP A 166 4.53 2.63 0.18
CA ASP A 166 4.24 1.68 -0.90
C ASP A 166 2.73 1.55 -1.12
N HIS A 167 1.95 1.32 -0.06
CA HIS A 167 0.50 1.15 -0.17
C HIS A 167 -0.21 2.43 -0.61
N HIS A 168 0.20 3.58 -0.07
CA HIS A 168 -0.37 4.86 -0.52
C HIS A 168 0.01 5.15 -1.98
N GLY A 169 1.27 4.92 -2.36
CA GLY A 169 1.73 5.06 -3.74
C GLY A 169 1.02 4.12 -4.71
N ALA A 170 0.67 2.91 -4.27
CA ALA A 170 -0.14 1.97 -5.04
C ALA A 170 -1.56 2.50 -5.30
N ALA A 171 -2.21 3.06 -4.26
CA ALA A 171 -3.54 3.65 -4.39
C ALA A 171 -3.53 4.86 -5.34
N LEU A 172 -2.55 5.75 -5.21
CA LEU A 172 -2.37 6.90 -6.11
C LEU A 172 -2.13 6.46 -7.56
N LEU A 173 -1.32 5.42 -7.78
CA LEU A 173 -1.07 4.88 -9.12
C LEU A 173 -2.35 4.29 -9.73
N ALA A 174 -3.08 3.48 -8.99
CA ALA A 174 -4.36 2.92 -9.42
C ALA A 174 -5.38 4.03 -9.76
N MET A 175 -5.48 5.06 -8.91
CA MET A 175 -6.31 6.25 -9.17
C MET A 175 -5.88 6.97 -10.46
N GLY A 176 -4.59 7.15 -10.67
CA GLY A 176 -4.04 7.76 -11.89
C GLY A 176 -4.35 6.95 -13.15
N VAL A 177 -4.25 5.61 -13.06
CA VAL A 177 -4.63 4.69 -14.15
C VAL A 177 -6.12 4.79 -14.45
N LEU A 178 -6.99 4.78 -13.44
CA LEU A 178 -8.44 4.91 -13.62
C LEU A 178 -8.82 6.25 -14.28
N ALA A 179 -8.22 7.35 -13.85
CA ALA A 179 -8.44 8.67 -14.47
C ALA A 179 -7.98 8.68 -15.94
N ALA A 180 -6.82 8.08 -16.24
CA ALA A 180 -6.32 7.94 -17.60
C ALA A 180 -7.21 7.01 -18.45
N TYR A 181 -7.79 5.97 -17.86
CA TYR A 181 -8.71 5.06 -18.53
C TYR A 181 -10.02 5.76 -18.91
N VAL A 182 -10.60 6.56 -18.01
CA VAL A 182 -11.76 7.40 -18.35
C VAL A 182 -11.45 8.30 -19.55
N ARG A 183 -10.28 8.92 -19.59
CA ARG A 183 -9.84 9.70 -20.75
C ARG A 183 -9.69 8.83 -21.99
N GLN A 184 -9.08 7.66 -21.88
CA GLN A 184 -8.87 6.75 -23.00
C GLN A 184 -10.19 6.31 -23.65
N ILE A 185 -11.18 5.91 -22.86
CA ILE A 185 -12.51 5.48 -23.39
C ILE A 185 -13.30 6.64 -24.00
N THR A 186 -13.11 7.87 -23.53
CA THR A 186 -13.86 9.05 -24.01
C THR A 186 -13.18 9.71 -25.22
N THR A 187 -11.87 9.68 -25.32
CA THR A 187 -11.11 10.40 -26.35
C THR A 187 -10.36 9.51 -27.33
N GLY A 188 -10.24 8.22 -27.03
CA GLY A 188 -9.42 7.27 -27.78
C GLY A 188 -7.89 7.49 -27.59
N THR A 189 -7.47 8.35 -26.65
CA THR A 189 -6.06 8.76 -26.52
C THR A 189 -5.42 8.14 -25.28
N GLY A 190 -4.27 7.49 -25.47
CA GLY A 190 -3.43 6.99 -24.37
C GLY A 190 -2.78 8.11 -23.57
N THR A 191 -2.22 7.76 -22.42
CA THR A 191 -1.63 8.72 -21.47
C THR A 191 -0.43 8.09 -20.77
N ARG A 192 0.62 8.86 -20.51
CA ARG A 192 1.68 8.49 -19.58
C ARG A 192 1.26 8.91 -18.17
N VAL A 193 1.26 7.96 -17.23
CA VAL A 193 0.97 8.16 -15.81
C VAL A 193 2.25 7.86 -15.03
N GLU A 194 2.64 8.75 -14.15
CA GLU A 194 3.81 8.55 -13.27
C GLU A 194 3.41 8.75 -11.82
N ALA A 195 3.70 7.79 -10.98
CA ALA A 195 3.61 7.90 -9.53
C ALA A 195 4.97 7.53 -8.92
N SER A 196 5.34 8.18 -7.82
CA SER A 196 6.57 7.85 -7.12
C SER A 196 6.33 7.69 -5.62
N LEU A 197 7.14 6.87 -4.98
CA LEU A 197 7.14 6.76 -3.53
C LEU A 197 7.45 8.12 -2.87
N LEU A 198 8.35 8.91 -3.48
CA LEU A 198 8.64 10.26 -3.00
C LEU A 198 7.39 11.13 -2.95
N ALA A 199 6.62 11.16 -4.04
CA ALA A 199 5.37 11.93 -4.08
C ALA A 199 4.35 11.40 -3.07
N ALA A 200 4.20 10.08 -2.98
CA ALA A 200 3.30 9.45 -2.01
C ALA A 200 3.69 9.77 -0.55
N GLY A 201 4.99 9.70 -0.21
CA GLY A 201 5.47 10.03 1.13
C GLY A 201 5.33 11.52 1.50
N LEU A 202 5.34 12.41 0.51
CA LEU A 202 5.05 13.85 0.72
C LEU A 202 3.54 14.09 0.83
N ASP A 203 2.73 13.43 -0.01
CA ASP A 203 1.27 13.57 -0.01
C ASP A 203 0.65 13.10 1.31
N LEU A 204 1.14 12.00 1.90
CA LEU A 204 0.76 11.55 3.26
C LEU A 204 0.93 12.64 4.33
N GLN A 205 1.78 13.62 4.10
CA GLN A 205 2.11 14.68 5.03
C GLN A 205 1.64 16.07 4.57
N ALA A 206 0.69 16.14 3.61
CA ALA A 206 0.26 17.40 3.01
C ALA A 206 -0.17 18.44 4.06
N GLU A 207 -0.98 18.04 5.05
CA GLU A 207 -1.39 18.91 6.15
C GLU A 207 -0.20 19.36 7.01
N SER A 208 0.67 18.42 7.40
CA SER A 208 1.85 18.70 8.21
C SER A 208 2.78 19.71 7.54
N PHE A 209 3.01 19.56 6.23
CA PHE A 209 3.82 20.50 5.45
C PHE A 209 3.17 21.89 5.35
N ALA A 210 1.85 21.93 5.11
CA ALA A 210 1.12 23.19 5.06
C ALA A 210 1.22 23.96 6.39
N LEU A 211 1.04 23.27 7.51
CA LEU A 211 1.16 23.85 8.86
C LEU A 211 2.59 24.27 9.19
N TYR A 212 3.57 23.44 8.84
CA TYR A 212 4.99 23.77 9.05
C TYR A 212 5.38 25.04 8.27
N HIS A 213 4.99 25.13 7.03
CA HIS A 213 5.32 26.25 6.14
C HIS A 213 4.59 27.54 6.53
N ALA A 214 3.28 27.48 6.72
CA ALA A 214 2.45 28.60 7.09
C ALA A 214 2.78 29.13 8.50
N GLY A 215 3.09 28.23 9.43
CA GLY A 215 3.50 28.54 10.79
C GLY A 215 4.93 29.05 10.92
N ARG A 216 5.71 29.10 9.83
CA ARG A 216 7.15 29.42 9.85
C ARG A 216 7.90 28.63 10.92
N ARG A 217 7.58 27.35 11.04
CA ARG A 217 8.14 26.45 12.03
C ARG A 217 9.61 26.10 11.73
N ARG A 218 10.32 25.66 12.75
CA ARG A 218 11.71 25.22 12.69
C ARG A 218 11.79 23.76 13.15
N ARG A 219 12.96 23.15 13.00
CA ARG A 219 13.20 21.76 13.40
C ARG A 219 12.85 21.49 14.86
N GLU A 220 13.15 22.46 15.75
CA GLU A 220 12.87 22.36 17.19
C GLU A 220 11.37 22.25 17.49
N ASP A 221 10.53 22.83 16.63
CA ASP A 221 9.08 22.80 16.78
C ASP A 221 8.48 21.40 16.54
N LEU A 222 9.24 20.47 15.94
CA LEU A 222 8.85 19.07 15.75
C LEU A 222 9.04 18.22 17.02
N ASP A 223 9.74 18.73 18.05
CA ASP A 223 9.85 18.06 19.35
C ASP A 223 8.52 18.11 20.09
N ARG A 224 7.96 16.95 20.35
CA ARG A 224 6.69 16.79 21.06
C ARG A 224 6.84 15.83 22.24
N HIS A 225 5.90 15.87 23.16
CA HIS A 225 5.78 14.84 24.20
C HIS A 225 5.56 13.46 23.57
N ASP A 226 6.10 12.40 24.17
CA ASP A 226 6.02 11.03 23.61
C ASP A 226 4.59 10.50 23.48
N SER A 227 3.67 10.97 24.34
CA SER A 227 2.26 10.61 24.25
C SER A 227 1.52 11.31 23.11
N LEU A 228 1.99 12.43 22.57
CA LEU A 228 1.26 13.17 21.52
C LEU A 228 1.39 12.50 20.15
N ALA A 229 0.29 12.40 19.43
CA ALA A 229 0.25 11.78 18.10
C ALA A 229 1.01 12.59 17.05
N CYS A 230 0.97 13.91 17.11
CA CYS A 230 1.65 14.78 16.16
C CYS A 230 2.18 16.06 16.85
N TRP A 231 3.07 16.79 16.16
CA TRP A 231 3.73 17.99 16.69
C TRP A 231 2.86 19.25 16.70
N PHE A 232 1.72 19.23 16.01
CA PHE A 232 0.88 20.41 15.77
C PHE A 232 -0.49 20.36 16.45
N ILE A 233 -0.80 19.29 17.16
CA ILE A 233 -2.02 19.17 17.97
C ILE A 233 -1.63 18.95 19.44
N ASP A 234 -2.21 19.75 20.30
CA ASP A 234 -1.97 19.67 21.74
C ASP A 234 -2.69 18.47 22.37
N ALA A 235 -2.29 18.12 23.60
CA ALA A 235 -3.01 17.14 24.41
C ALA A 235 -4.51 17.49 24.53
N PRO A 236 -5.38 16.47 24.55
CA PRO A 236 -5.12 15.06 24.78
C PRO A 236 -4.86 14.24 23.51
N TYR A 237 -4.76 14.84 22.34
CA TYR A 237 -4.62 14.11 21.08
C TYR A 237 -3.33 13.27 21.06
N GLY A 238 -3.44 11.98 21.43
CA GLY A 238 -2.27 11.12 21.57
C GLY A 238 -2.58 9.75 22.11
N ILE A 239 -1.51 9.01 22.45
CA ILE A 239 -1.55 7.64 22.98
C ILE A 239 -0.92 7.63 24.36
N TYR A 240 -1.60 7.08 25.32
CA TYR A 240 -1.23 7.07 26.73
C TYR A 240 -1.18 5.65 27.28
N GLN A 241 -0.16 5.36 28.10
CA GLN A 241 -0.01 4.08 28.79
C GLN A 241 -0.97 3.99 29.99
N LEU A 242 -1.50 2.81 30.24
CA LEU A 242 -2.40 2.53 31.35
C LEU A 242 -1.77 1.57 32.39
N ALA A 243 -2.40 1.47 33.55
CA ALA A 243 -1.91 0.69 34.69
C ALA A 243 -1.87 -0.84 34.41
N ASP A 244 -2.72 -1.32 33.54
CA ASP A 244 -2.80 -2.74 33.15
C ASP A 244 -1.85 -3.12 32.02
N GLY A 245 -0.98 -2.20 31.59
CA GLY A 245 -0.04 -2.39 30.50
C GLY A 245 -0.63 -2.16 29.11
N SER A 246 -1.93 -1.92 28.99
CA SER A 246 -2.56 -1.50 27.73
C SER A 246 -2.31 -0.03 27.43
N SER A 247 -2.75 0.45 26.27
CA SER A 247 -2.67 1.87 25.87
C SER A 247 -4.02 2.35 25.39
N VAL A 248 -4.30 3.65 25.62
CA VAL A 248 -5.48 4.32 25.11
C VAL A 248 -5.08 5.48 24.18
N ALA A 249 -5.72 5.55 23.02
CA ALA A 249 -5.68 6.73 22.15
C ALA A 249 -6.81 7.67 22.56
N LEU A 250 -6.50 8.95 22.73
CA LEU A 250 -7.48 10.01 22.95
C LEU A 250 -7.52 10.95 21.76
N ALA A 251 -8.73 11.32 21.33
CA ALA A 251 -8.95 12.32 20.29
C ALA A 251 -9.71 13.53 20.83
N ILE A 252 -9.62 14.66 20.13
CA ILE A 252 -10.38 15.86 20.51
C ILE A 252 -11.81 15.70 20.02
N SER A 253 -12.77 15.75 20.94
CA SER A 253 -14.17 15.89 20.61
C SER A 253 -14.78 17.05 21.41
N GLY A 254 -15.05 18.14 20.75
CA GLY A 254 -15.71 19.27 21.38
C GLY A 254 -14.85 20.02 22.43
N PRO A 255 -15.49 20.84 23.28
CA PRO A 255 -14.78 21.59 24.32
C PRO A 255 -14.17 20.59 25.35
N MET A 256 -12.88 20.77 25.61
CA MET A 256 -12.09 19.97 26.56
C MET A 256 -12.55 20.11 28.04
N ARG A 257 -13.62 20.85 28.25
CA ARG A 257 -14.21 21.05 29.59
C ARG A 257 -14.74 19.70 30.11
N GLY A 258 -14.32 19.34 31.31
CA GLY A 258 -14.80 18.18 32.03
C GLY A 258 -13.95 16.92 31.84
N LEU A 259 -12.83 16.93 31.09
CA LEU A 259 -11.94 15.77 31.02
C LEU A 259 -11.34 15.48 32.40
N GLY A 260 -10.91 16.49 33.15
CA GLY A 260 -10.43 16.32 34.50
C GLY A 260 -11.50 15.76 35.43
N ALA A 261 -12.71 16.33 35.38
CA ALA A 261 -13.86 15.81 36.14
C ALA A 261 -14.21 14.36 35.77
N ALA A 262 -14.23 14.02 34.49
CA ALA A 262 -14.45 12.63 34.03
C ALA A 262 -13.38 11.66 34.52
N LEU A 263 -12.13 12.13 34.64
CA LEU A 263 -11.02 11.35 35.14
C LEU A 263 -10.83 11.44 36.67
N ASP A 264 -11.73 12.13 37.41
CA ASP A 264 -11.63 12.42 38.84
C ASP A 264 -10.33 13.16 39.22
N SER A 265 -9.93 14.15 38.42
CA SER A 265 -8.70 14.89 38.56
C SER A 265 -8.90 16.40 38.62
N ASP A 266 -8.99 16.95 39.84
CA ASP A 266 -9.08 18.39 40.08
C ASP A 266 -7.88 19.16 39.48
N VAL A 267 -6.71 18.53 39.43
CA VAL A 267 -5.49 19.10 38.89
C VAL A 267 -5.62 19.36 37.37
N LEU A 268 -6.21 18.42 36.64
CA LEU A 268 -6.49 18.59 35.21
C LEU A 268 -7.58 19.65 34.98
N ASP A 269 -8.61 19.67 35.78
CA ASP A 269 -9.70 20.66 35.69
C ASP A 269 -9.22 22.10 36.01
N ALA A 270 -8.20 22.23 36.83
CA ALA A 270 -7.60 23.53 37.15
C ALA A 270 -6.86 24.19 35.97
N PHE A 271 -6.53 23.37 34.90
CA PHE A 271 -5.94 23.93 33.68
C PHE A 271 -7.02 24.54 32.79
N GLY A 272 -7.03 25.87 32.71
CA GLY A 272 -7.83 26.59 31.71
C GLY A 272 -7.29 26.34 30.28
N GLU A 273 -8.09 26.65 29.28
CA GLU A 273 -7.70 26.43 27.85
C GLU A 273 -6.44 27.25 27.46
N LYS A 274 -6.28 28.45 28.02
CA LYS A 274 -5.08 29.30 27.80
C LYS A 274 -3.85 28.68 28.45
N ASP A 275 -3.97 28.15 29.66
CA ASP A 275 -2.87 27.56 30.41
C ASP A 275 -2.43 26.25 29.76
N ARG A 276 -3.37 25.46 29.24
CA ARG A 276 -3.08 24.23 28.51
C ARG A 276 -2.21 24.47 27.27
N ARG A 277 -2.46 25.55 26.51
CA ARG A 277 -1.60 25.93 25.37
C ARG A 277 -0.25 26.47 25.81
N ALA A 278 -0.22 27.28 26.84
CA ALA A 278 1.02 27.86 27.34
C ALA A 278 1.93 26.86 28.07
N ARG A 279 1.33 25.85 28.71
CA ARG A 279 1.99 24.83 29.55
C ARG A 279 1.71 23.43 29.02
N GLY A 280 1.67 23.24 27.69
CA GLY A 280 1.21 22.01 27.05
C GLY A 280 1.97 20.76 27.48
N ARG A 281 3.29 20.83 27.69
CA ARG A 281 4.10 19.72 28.19
C ARG A 281 3.69 19.30 29.59
N GLU A 282 3.53 20.23 30.49
CA GLU A 282 3.09 19.97 31.86
C GLU A 282 1.69 19.37 31.94
N TYR A 283 0.75 19.90 31.14
CA TYR A 283 -0.58 19.33 31.04
C TYR A 283 -0.53 17.87 30.51
N THR A 284 0.32 17.60 29.50
CA THR A 284 0.47 16.26 28.93
C THR A 284 1.09 15.28 29.94
N ASP A 285 2.10 15.73 30.71
CA ASP A 285 2.70 14.93 31.79
C ASP A 285 1.68 14.56 32.88
N LEU A 286 0.86 15.54 33.30
CA LEU A 286 -0.19 15.33 34.29
C LEU A 286 -1.27 14.33 33.77
N LEU A 287 -1.74 14.54 32.53
CA LEU A 287 -2.72 13.64 31.89
C LEU A 287 -2.17 12.23 31.76
N ALA A 288 -0.92 12.09 31.32
CA ALA A 288 -0.25 10.80 31.24
C ALA A 288 -0.14 10.12 32.60
N GLY A 289 0.18 10.88 33.68
CA GLY A 289 0.23 10.39 35.05
C GLY A 289 -1.12 9.93 35.58
N VAL A 290 -2.21 10.66 35.30
CA VAL A 290 -3.56 10.27 35.67
C VAL A 290 -3.97 8.99 34.95
N LEU A 291 -3.77 8.90 33.63
CA LEU A 291 -4.12 7.73 32.84
C LEU A 291 -3.28 6.49 33.24
N ALA A 292 -2.01 6.67 33.56
CA ALA A 292 -1.13 5.59 34.03
C ALA A 292 -1.58 4.95 35.36
N SER A 293 -2.48 5.59 36.10
CA SER A 293 -3.08 5.04 37.33
C SER A 293 -4.37 4.26 37.08
N LEU A 294 -4.91 4.25 35.87
CA LEU A 294 -6.18 3.64 35.50
C LEU A 294 -5.99 2.44 34.58
N THR A 295 -6.86 1.45 34.71
CA THR A 295 -7.00 0.35 33.73
C THR A 295 -7.92 0.77 32.59
N TYR A 296 -7.85 0.05 31.44
CA TYR A 296 -8.71 0.38 30.29
C TYR A 296 -10.23 0.34 30.65
N PRO A 297 -10.76 -0.66 31.38
CA PRO A 297 -12.17 -0.64 31.80
C PRO A 297 -12.55 0.56 32.68
N GLU A 298 -11.62 1.08 33.49
CA GLU A 298 -11.86 2.28 34.27
C GLU A 298 -11.91 3.54 33.40
N VAL A 299 -11.04 3.64 32.40
CA VAL A 299 -11.05 4.73 31.41
C VAL A 299 -12.36 4.71 30.62
N GLU A 300 -12.75 3.56 30.09
CA GLU A 300 -14.01 3.35 29.35
C GLU A 300 -15.22 3.80 30.18
N LYS A 301 -15.34 3.28 31.41
CA LYS A 301 -16.43 3.62 32.33
C LYS A 301 -16.54 5.13 32.63
N ARG A 302 -15.42 5.85 32.58
CA ARG A 302 -15.37 7.30 32.91
C ARG A 302 -15.57 8.16 31.67
N LEU A 303 -14.96 7.82 30.54
CA LEU A 303 -14.93 8.68 29.35
C LEU A 303 -16.14 8.46 28.42
N GLU A 304 -16.66 7.24 28.31
CA GLU A 304 -17.79 6.92 27.43
C GLU A 304 -19.04 7.71 27.81
N PRO A 305 -19.53 7.71 29.08
CA PRO A 305 -20.70 8.49 29.48
C PRO A 305 -20.50 10.01 29.36
N ALA A 306 -19.26 10.47 29.42
CA ALA A 306 -18.89 11.87 29.27
C ALA A 306 -18.77 12.31 27.79
N GLY A 307 -18.89 11.37 26.84
CA GLY A 307 -18.87 11.64 25.40
C GLY A 307 -17.49 11.98 24.84
N PHE A 308 -16.41 11.57 25.52
CA PHE A 308 -15.06 11.71 25.00
C PHE A 308 -14.76 10.63 23.95
N TRP A 309 -13.94 10.96 22.96
CA TRP A 309 -13.47 10.04 21.94
C TRP A 309 -12.17 9.38 22.39
N PHE A 310 -12.22 8.12 22.55
CA PHE A 310 -11.07 7.29 22.93
C PHE A 310 -11.20 5.92 22.30
N GLU A 311 -10.05 5.24 22.16
CA GLU A 311 -10.01 3.87 21.67
C GLU A 311 -8.84 3.13 22.30
N ARG A 312 -9.01 1.83 22.56
CA ARG A 312 -7.90 0.98 22.98
C ARG A 312 -6.94 0.77 21.81
N VAL A 313 -5.64 0.85 22.07
CA VAL A 313 -4.64 0.47 21.05
C VAL A 313 -4.64 -1.04 20.93
N ALA A 314 -5.13 -1.54 19.81
CA ALA A 314 -5.21 -2.96 19.47
C ALA A 314 -3.90 -3.48 18.85
N ASP A 315 -3.59 -4.75 19.07
CA ASP A 315 -2.61 -5.48 18.28
C ASP A 315 -3.26 -6.26 17.12
N TYR A 316 -2.48 -7.05 16.37
CA TYR A 316 -3.02 -7.81 15.23
C TYR A 316 -3.96 -8.93 15.66
N ASP A 317 -3.76 -9.54 16.84
CA ASP A 317 -4.64 -10.59 17.35
C ASP A 317 -5.99 -9.98 17.80
N ASP A 318 -5.96 -8.82 18.44
CA ASP A 318 -7.15 -8.03 18.78
C ASP A 318 -7.97 -7.68 17.52
N VAL A 319 -7.30 -7.16 16.48
CA VAL A 319 -7.95 -6.74 15.21
C VAL A 319 -8.64 -7.91 14.51
N LEU A 320 -8.06 -9.10 14.52
CA LEU A 320 -8.64 -10.26 13.84
C LEU A 320 -9.96 -10.75 14.44
N VAL A 321 -10.22 -10.43 15.71
CA VAL A 321 -11.45 -10.80 16.44
C VAL A 321 -12.35 -9.61 16.76
N ASP A 322 -11.96 -8.40 16.36
CA ASP A 322 -12.69 -7.17 16.62
C ASP A 322 -14.08 -7.21 15.97
N PRO A 323 -15.18 -6.98 16.73
CA PRO A 323 -16.55 -7.06 16.22
C PRO A 323 -16.82 -6.12 15.04
N GLN A 324 -16.21 -4.92 15.01
CA GLN A 324 -16.38 -3.97 13.92
C GLN A 324 -15.63 -4.44 12.65
N VAL A 325 -14.42 -4.98 12.80
CA VAL A 325 -13.63 -5.54 11.69
C VAL A 325 -14.33 -6.76 11.10
N VAL A 326 -14.91 -7.62 11.96
CA VAL A 326 -15.71 -8.79 11.54
C VAL A 326 -16.99 -8.35 10.83
N ALA A 327 -17.74 -7.39 11.40
CA ALA A 327 -18.97 -6.85 10.78
C ALA A 327 -18.70 -6.16 9.43
N GLU A 328 -17.54 -5.53 9.29
CA GLU A 328 -17.08 -4.92 8.04
C GLU A 328 -16.57 -5.94 7.02
N GLU A 329 -16.45 -7.23 7.39
CA GLU A 329 -15.98 -8.30 6.50
C GLU A 329 -14.64 -7.96 5.82
N MET A 330 -13.69 -7.41 6.59
CA MET A 330 -12.44 -6.90 6.04
C MET A 330 -11.49 -8.00 5.56
N PHE A 331 -11.66 -9.22 6.06
CA PHE A 331 -10.85 -10.38 5.70
C PHE A 331 -11.68 -11.45 4.99
N ASP A 332 -11.04 -12.14 4.06
CA ASP A 332 -11.59 -13.31 3.38
C ASP A 332 -10.65 -14.49 3.55
N ARG A 333 -11.20 -15.70 3.49
CA ARG A 333 -10.42 -16.95 3.52
C ARG A 333 -10.16 -17.43 2.10
N MET A 334 -8.97 -17.14 1.61
CA MET A 334 -8.53 -17.56 0.29
C MET A 334 -7.84 -18.93 0.36
N PRO A 335 -8.22 -19.90 -0.49
CA PRO A 335 -7.52 -21.19 -0.56
C PRO A 335 -6.09 -21.00 -1.06
N VAL A 336 -5.14 -21.71 -0.43
CA VAL A 336 -3.71 -21.70 -0.79
C VAL A 336 -3.19 -23.12 -0.60
N GLY A 337 -2.91 -23.83 -1.70
CA GLY A 337 -2.51 -25.23 -1.63
C GLY A 337 -3.51 -26.07 -0.84
N ASN A 338 -3.05 -26.71 0.23
CA ASN A 338 -3.87 -27.53 1.14
C ASN A 338 -4.43 -26.76 2.35
N THR A 339 -4.25 -25.44 2.41
CA THR A 339 -4.66 -24.60 3.53
C THR A 339 -5.38 -23.32 3.06
N HIS A 340 -5.54 -22.34 3.92
CA HIS A 340 -6.18 -21.06 3.62
C HIS A 340 -5.33 -19.91 4.15
N ALA A 341 -5.26 -18.81 3.41
CA ALA A 341 -4.76 -17.54 3.89
C ALA A 341 -5.92 -16.61 4.25
N ASN A 342 -5.81 -15.88 5.37
CA ASN A 342 -6.64 -14.71 5.57
C ASN A 342 -6.06 -13.57 4.74
N VAL A 343 -6.84 -13.07 3.81
CA VAL A 343 -6.43 -11.98 2.91
C VAL A 343 -7.32 -10.76 3.12
N PHE A 344 -6.72 -9.60 3.06
CA PHE A 344 -7.44 -8.35 3.18
C PHE A 344 -8.29 -8.13 1.93
N ARG A 345 -9.60 -7.89 2.07
CA ARG A 345 -10.51 -7.59 0.95
C ARG A 345 -10.27 -6.18 0.41
N HIS A 346 -10.80 -5.90 -0.78
CA HIS A 346 -10.77 -4.54 -1.34
C HIS A 346 -11.43 -3.54 -0.36
N PRO A 347 -10.75 -2.42 -0.01
CA PRO A 347 -11.21 -1.55 1.08
C PRO A 347 -12.50 -0.76 0.78
N VAL A 348 -12.85 -0.61 -0.51
CA VAL A 348 -14.02 0.16 -0.94
C VAL A 348 -15.20 -0.78 -1.21
N ARG A 349 -16.40 -0.37 -0.78
CA ARG A 349 -17.67 -1.03 -1.12
C ARG A 349 -18.33 -0.31 -2.29
N TYR A 350 -19.01 -1.05 -3.14
CA TYR A 350 -19.80 -0.56 -4.26
C TYR A 350 -21.18 -1.15 -4.14
N ASP A 351 -22.20 -0.31 -4.10
CA ASP A 351 -23.60 -0.70 -3.83
C ASP A 351 -23.75 -1.59 -2.56
N GLY A 352 -22.94 -1.31 -1.54
CA GLY A 352 -22.91 -2.04 -0.28
C GLY A 352 -22.01 -3.27 -0.25
N GLU A 353 -21.50 -3.72 -1.39
CA GLU A 353 -20.71 -4.95 -1.53
C GLU A 353 -19.21 -4.65 -1.80
N ARG A 354 -18.32 -5.49 -1.26
CA ARG A 354 -16.90 -5.44 -1.59
C ARG A 354 -16.60 -6.35 -2.79
N PRO A 355 -15.71 -5.93 -3.71
CA PRO A 355 -15.21 -6.81 -4.75
C PRO A 355 -14.69 -8.14 -4.18
N SER A 356 -15.05 -9.23 -4.85
CA SER A 356 -14.72 -10.58 -4.41
C SER A 356 -13.29 -10.97 -4.77
N VAL A 357 -12.66 -11.79 -3.92
CA VAL A 357 -11.45 -12.52 -4.29
C VAL A 357 -11.88 -13.74 -5.11
N THR A 358 -11.79 -13.65 -6.43
CA THR A 358 -12.25 -14.71 -7.35
C THR A 358 -11.16 -15.73 -7.69
N ARG A 359 -9.88 -15.34 -7.49
CA ARG A 359 -8.72 -16.17 -7.82
C ARG A 359 -7.60 -15.94 -6.81
N PRO A 360 -7.01 -17.02 -6.25
CA PRO A 360 -5.76 -16.90 -5.50
C PRO A 360 -4.62 -16.44 -6.42
N PRO A 361 -3.47 -16.00 -5.88
CA PRO A 361 -2.30 -15.75 -6.69
C PRO A 361 -1.94 -16.98 -7.53
N SER A 362 -1.82 -16.76 -8.84
CA SER A 362 -1.55 -17.83 -9.81
C SER A 362 -0.16 -18.45 -9.58
N GLU A 363 -0.01 -19.72 -9.94
CA GLU A 363 1.31 -20.34 -10.06
C GLU A 363 2.16 -19.63 -11.14
N LEU A 364 3.49 -19.72 -11.02
CA LEU A 364 4.40 -19.09 -11.97
C LEU A 364 4.16 -19.63 -13.38
N GLY A 365 3.74 -18.77 -14.30
CA GLY A 365 3.47 -19.10 -15.70
C GLY A 365 2.17 -19.88 -15.96
N GLU A 366 1.31 -19.99 -14.95
CA GLU A 366 0.05 -20.76 -15.03
C GLU A 366 -0.79 -20.45 -16.27
N HIS A 367 -0.78 -19.20 -16.70
CA HIS A 367 -1.61 -18.72 -17.80
C HIS A 367 -0.80 -18.41 -19.07
N THR A 368 0.48 -18.80 -19.15
CA THR A 368 1.35 -18.46 -20.29
C THR A 368 0.74 -18.89 -21.61
N ARG A 369 0.37 -20.15 -21.75
CA ARG A 369 -0.21 -20.69 -23.00
C ARG A 369 -1.56 -20.06 -23.33
N GLU A 370 -2.46 -20.03 -22.35
CA GLU A 370 -3.82 -19.47 -22.51
C GLU A 370 -3.76 -18.02 -23.02
N VAL A 371 -2.94 -17.19 -22.37
CA VAL A 371 -2.83 -15.78 -22.70
C VAL A 371 -2.21 -15.57 -24.07
N LEU A 372 -1.16 -16.31 -24.41
CA LEU A 372 -0.50 -16.18 -25.72
C LEU A 372 -1.39 -16.69 -26.86
N GLN A 373 -2.14 -17.79 -26.67
CA GLN A 373 -3.14 -18.22 -27.63
C GLN A 373 -4.25 -17.19 -27.80
N GLY A 374 -4.70 -16.57 -26.70
CA GLY A 374 -5.71 -15.53 -26.72
C GLY A 374 -5.34 -14.26 -27.49
N VAL A 375 -4.05 -14.01 -27.74
CA VAL A 375 -3.56 -12.93 -28.61
C VAL A 375 -3.09 -13.43 -29.99
N GLY A 376 -3.41 -14.67 -30.35
CA GLY A 376 -3.25 -15.20 -31.70
C GLY A 376 -1.96 -15.97 -31.98
N LEU A 377 -1.14 -16.30 -30.97
CA LEU A 377 0.01 -17.19 -31.19
C LEU A 377 -0.49 -18.63 -31.37
N SER A 378 0.01 -19.33 -32.41
CA SER A 378 -0.33 -20.73 -32.63
C SER A 378 0.30 -21.66 -31.58
N ALA A 379 -0.29 -22.85 -31.40
CA ALA A 379 0.24 -23.82 -30.44
C ALA A 379 1.69 -24.22 -30.80
N GLU A 380 1.99 -24.41 -32.10
CA GLU A 380 3.33 -24.75 -32.58
C GLU A 380 4.35 -23.63 -32.28
N ARG A 381 3.92 -22.37 -32.41
CA ARG A 381 4.78 -21.23 -32.09
C ARG A 381 5.07 -21.16 -30.58
N ILE A 382 4.08 -21.38 -29.73
CA ILE A 382 4.22 -21.44 -28.28
C ILE A 382 5.17 -22.58 -27.87
N ASP A 383 5.00 -23.77 -28.46
CA ASP A 383 5.87 -24.93 -28.20
C ASP A 383 7.34 -24.64 -28.60
N ALA A 384 7.56 -23.96 -29.72
CA ALA A 384 8.89 -23.53 -30.13
C ALA A 384 9.52 -22.53 -29.16
N LEU A 385 8.73 -21.58 -28.62
CA LEU A 385 9.19 -20.60 -27.63
C LEU A 385 9.52 -21.25 -26.27
N LEU A 386 8.75 -22.25 -25.86
CA LEU A 386 9.05 -23.07 -24.65
C LEU A 386 10.38 -23.82 -24.81
N VAL A 387 10.58 -24.48 -25.96
CA VAL A 387 11.84 -25.19 -26.26
C VAL A 387 13.03 -24.23 -26.31
N ALA A 388 12.83 -23.02 -26.85
CA ALA A 388 13.87 -21.99 -26.90
C ALA A 388 14.16 -21.33 -25.53
N GLY A 389 13.33 -21.58 -24.50
CA GLY A 389 13.45 -20.96 -23.21
C GLY A 389 13.04 -19.48 -23.16
N ALA A 390 12.33 -18.98 -24.18
CA ALA A 390 11.82 -17.61 -24.22
C ALA A 390 10.64 -17.39 -23.26
N ILE A 391 9.87 -18.43 -23.02
CA ILE A 391 8.71 -18.47 -22.11
C ILE A 391 8.76 -19.73 -21.26
N ALA A 392 7.96 -19.75 -20.18
CA ALA A 392 7.79 -20.96 -19.38
C ALA A 392 6.34 -21.17 -18.95
N GLU A 393 6.00 -22.41 -18.66
CA GLU A 393 4.77 -22.89 -18.04
C GLU A 393 5.08 -23.54 -16.69
N PRO A 394 4.10 -23.75 -15.81
CA PRO A 394 4.31 -24.46 -14.55
C PRO A 394 4.95 -25.84 -14.80
N GLN A 395 6.00 -26.16 -14.06
CA GLN A 395 6.60 -27.49 -14.13
C GLN A 395 5.62 -28.52 -13.57
N LYS A 396 5.01 -29.33 -14.43
CA LYS A 396 4.19 -30.47 -14.00
C LYS A 396 5.08 -31.41 -13.17
N GLY A 397 4.85 -31.48 -11.85
CA GLY A 397 5.38 -32.56 -11.02
C GLY A 397 6.48 -32.24 -10.02
N LYS A 398 6.79 -30.99 -9.69
CA LYS A 398 7.54 -30.69 -8.46
C LYS A 398 6.60 -30.16 -7.39
N VAL A 399 5.94 -31.07 -6.68
CA VAL A 399 5.52 -30.78 -5.31
C VAL A 399 6.83 -30.55 -4.55
N ASN A 400 7.08 -29.31 -4.13
CA ASN A 400 8.24 -28.97 -3.30
C ASN A 400 8.15 -29.80 -2.01
N SER A 401 9.03 -30.81 -1.92
CA SER A 401 9.26 -31.59 -0.72
C SER A 401 9.97 -30.74 0.33
#